data_ad6badc1e612d7ebecebc775229774f6
#
_entry.id   ad6badc1e612d7ebecebc775229774f6
#
_cell.length_a   1.000
_cell.length_b   1.000
_cell.length_c   1.000
_cell.angle_alpha   90.00
_cell.angle_beta   90.00
_cell.angle_gamma   90.00
#
_symmetry.space_group_name_H-M   'P 1'
#
loop_
_entity.id
_entity.type
_entity.pdbx_description
1 polymer ?
#
loop_
_entity_poly.entity_id
_entity_poly.type
_entity_poly.pdbx_seq_one_letter_code
_entity_poly.pdbx_strand_id
1 'polypeptide(L)'
;MRFTKMHGCGNDYVYLDAFEETLPKDLAGLARRISDRHTGVGGDGMIVLAPPTPAAQKKGAQARMRMFNADGSQSEMCGNGIRCLAKLAHDHGRIEGRQQVIETGAGLLTVDLVIKRGAVVGASVLMGRPRLEPAAVPVKHPGPGPRLPLTLRVGGHTCKLLAVGMGNPHAVCFVDDPDHYPVTEVGPLIEHDEAFPRRTNVEFVCRLADEKGLPVLRQRTWERGSGETLACGTGSCATVVAAILTKKIEGREAIVRLSGGDLRIAWPADDQSVRMTGPAVTVFTGTWDA
;
A
#
# COMPACT_ATOMS: atom_id res chain seq x y z
N MET A 1 6.22 27.41 -5.06
CA MET A 1 5.56 26.17 -5.54
C MET A 1 4.54 25.73 -4.50
N ARG A 2 3.26 25.62 -4.88
CA ARG A 2 2.19 25.21 -3.96
C ARG A 2 2.23 23.69 -3.76
N PHE A 3 1.93 23.23 -2.58
CA PHE A 3 1.85 21.81 -2.25
C PHE A 3 0.67 21.49 -1.34
N THR A 4 0.28 20.22 -1.32
CA THR A 4 -0.67 19.64 -0.37
C THR A 4 0.00 18.50 0.38
N LYS A 5 0.03 18.57 1.72
CA LYS A 5 0.48 17.46 2.57
C LYS A 5 -0.69 16.55 2.84
N MET A 6 -0.52 15.25 2.50
CA MET A 6 -1.58 14.25 2.69
C MET A 6 -0.99 12.94 3.20
N HIS A 7 -1.84 12.12 3.84
CA HIS A 7 -1.49 10.76 4.21
C HIS A 7 -2.64 9.76 4.03
N GLY A 8 -2.26 8.49 3.79
CA GLY A 8 -3.15 7.34 3.88
C GLY A 8 -2.63 6.37 4.92
N CYS A 9 -3.32 6.25 6.07
CA CYS A 9 -2.89 5.42 7.20
C CYS A 9 -1.47 5.74 7.70
N GLY A 10 -1.14 7.03 7.87
CA GLY A 10 0.17 7.46 8.38
C GLY A 10 1.30 7.51 7.35
N ASN A 11 1.18 6.85 6.21
CA ASN A 11 2.13 6.95 5.11
C ASN A 11 1.91 8.28 4.39
N ASP A 12 2.84 9.23 4.56
CA ASP A 12 2.65 10.65 4.30
C ASP A 12 3.53 11.18 3.16
N TYR A 13 2.91 11.87 2.22
CA TYR A 13 3.59 12.43 1.04
C TYR A 13 3.31 13.92 0.87
N VAL A 14 4.21 14.59 0.17
CA VAL A 14 4.00 15.93 -0.36
C VAL A 14 3.49 15.82 -1.78
N TYR A 15 2.31 16.39 -2.05
CA TYR A 15 1.65 16.33 -3.35
C TYR A 15 1.82 17.65 -4.09
N LEU A 16 2.18 17.56 -5.37
CA LEU A 16 2.30 18.69 -6.29
C LEU A 16 1.33 18.52 -7.46
N ASP A 17 0.69 19.60 -7.88
CA ASP A 17 -0.27 19.60 -8.99
C ASP A 17 0.38 20.20 -10.25
N ALA A 18 0.83 19.34 -11.15
CA ALA A 18 1.45 19.74 -12.42
C ALA A 18 0.44 20.17 -13.52
N PHE A 19 -0.84 20.20 -13.23
CA PHE A 19 -1.82 20.89 -14.07
C PHE A 19 -1.76 22.40 -13.90
N GLU A 20 -1.33 22.90 -12.74
CA GLU A 20 -1.24 24.31 -12.40
C GLU A 20 0.20 24.82 -12.27
N GLU A 21 1.10 23.97 -11.80
CA GLU A 21 2.46 24.38 -11.47
C GLU A 21 3.47 23.87 -12.52
N THR A 22 4.36 24.73 -12.95
CA THR A 22 5.54 24.31 -13.74
C THR A 22 6.58 23.76 -12.78
N LEU A 23 6.80 22.47 -12.83
CA LEU A 23 7.75 21.79 -11.96
C LEU A 23 9.17 21.80 -12.54
N PRO A 24 10.22 21.79 -11.70
CA PRO A 24 11.60 21.69 -12.17
C PRO A 24 11.86 20.37 -12.88
N LYS A 25 12.86 20.35 -13.75
CA LYS A 25 13.24 19.12 -14.51
C LYS A 25 13.76 18.02 -13.58
N ASP A 26 14.52 18.36 -12.55
CA ASP A 26 15.06 17.42 -11.55
C ASP A 26 14.04 17.17 -10.43
N LEU A 27 13.06 16.30 -10.72
CA LEU A 27 12.07 15.89 -9.73
C LEU A 27 12.67 14.98 -8.65
N ALA A 28 13.71 14.23 -8.94
CA ALA A 28 14.40 13.38 -7.96
C ALA A 28 15.12 14.24 -6.89
N GLY A 29 15.83 15.28 -7.34
CA GLY A 29 16.45 16.25 -6.43
C GLY A 29 15.42 17.05 -5.65
N LEU A 30 14.30 17.43 -6.29
CA LEU A 30 13.20 18.08 -5.59
C LEU A 30 12.61 17.18 -4.49
N ALA A 31 12.37 15.90 -4.80
CA ALA A 31 11.82 14.94 -3.84
C ALA A 31 12.70 14.79 -2.60
N ARG A 32 14.04 14.70 -2.77
CA ARG A 32 14.97 14.67 -1.64
C ARG A 32 14.87 15.91 -0.75
N ARG A 33 14.83 17.11 -1.34
CA ARG A 33 14.76 18.36 -0.56
C ARG A 33 13.41 18.55 0.12
N ILE A 34 12.30 18.37 -0.61
CA ILE A 34 10.97 18.64 -0.05
C ILE A 34 10.52 17.59 0.98
N SER A 35 11.03 16.35 0.87
CA SER A 35 10.69 15.25 1.79
C SER A 35 11.53 15.23 3.06
N ASP A 36 12.61 16.00 3.13
CA ASP A 36 13.42 16.09 4.35
C ASP A 36 12.57 16.61 5.52
N ARG A 37 12.56 15.89 6.64
CA ARG A 37 11.70 16.20 7.79
C ARG A 37 12.22 17.33 8.67
N HIS A 38 13.47 17.76 8.46
CA HIS A 38 14.12 18.82 9.24
C HIS A 38 14.24 20.12 8.46
N THR A 39 14.46 20.05 7.15
CA THR A 39 14.76 21.21 6.31
C THR A 39 13.77 21.41 5.15
N GLY A 40 12.89 20.44 4.89
CA GLY A 40 11.83 20.50 3.90
C GLY A 40 10.43 20.56 4.52
N VAL A 41 9.43 20.17 3.75
CA VAL A 41 8.05 19.93 4.23
C VAL A 41 7.98 18.67 5.07
N GLY A 42 8.83 17.70 4.76
CA GLY A 42 8.92 16.40 5.42
C GLY A 42 7.88 15.39 4.92
N GLY A 43 8.30 14.14 4.70
CA GLY A 43 7.41 13.07 4.29
C GLY A 43 8.16 11.82 3.84
N ASP A 44 7.43 10.75 3.58
CA ASP A 44 7.96 9.51 3.02
C ASP A 44 8.37 9.66 1.55
N GLY A 45 7.99 10.80 0.93
CA GLY A 45 8.33 11.13 -0.44
C GLY A 45 7.44 12.23 -1.02
N MET A 46 7.50 12.34 -2.34
CA MET A 46 6.76 13.31 -3.15
C MET A 46 5.94 12.59 -4.21
N ILE A 47 4.70 13.03 -4.39
CA ILE A 47 3.82 12.53 -5.46
C ILE A 47 3.37 13.70 -6.33
N VAL A 48 3.49 13.54 -7.65
CA VAL A 48 3.04 14.54 -8.63
C VAL A 48 1.77 14.06 -9.29
N LEU A 49 0.71 14.85 -9.18
CA LEU A 49 -0.50 14.77 -9.99
C LEU A 49 -0.22 15.45 -11.33
N ALA A 50 -0.17 14.70 -12.42
CA ALA A 50 0.19 15.21 -13.74
C ALA A 50 -0.86 14.84 -14.81
N PRO A 51 -0.90 15.52 -15.95
CA PRO A 51 -1.64 15.07 -17.12
C PRO A 51 -1.18 13.66 -17.54
N PRO A 52 -2.11 12.80 -18.02
CA PRO A 52 -1.76 11.48 -18.51
C PRO A 52 -0.92 11.57 -19.79
N THR A 53 -0.13 10.53 -20.07
CA THR A 53 0.52 10.45 -21.38
C THR A 53 -0.53 10.31 -22.50
N PRO A 54 -0.23 10.76 -23.76
CA PRO A 54 -1.18 10.60 -24.85
C PRO A 54 -1.61 9.14 -25.10
N ALA A 55 -0.71 8.18 -24.85
CA ALA A 55 -1.02 6.76 -24.96
C ALA A 55 -1.98 6.27 -23.87
N ALA A 56 -1.82 6.73 -22.64
CA ALA A 56 -2.70 6.39 -21.52
C ALA A 56 -4.06 7.11 -21.63
N GLN A 57 -4.07 8.37 -22.10
CA GLN A 57 -5.28 9.14 -22.33
C GLN A 57 -6.21 8.46 -23.36
N LYS A 58 -5.65 7.91 -24.46
CA LYS A 58 -6.39 7.12 -25.45
C LYS A 58 -7.03 5.87 -24.84
N LYS A 59 -6.54 5.38 -23.69
CA LYS A 59 -7.08 4.24 -22.94
C LYS A 59 -7.97 4.68 -21.77
N GLY A 60 -8.33 5.96 -21.71
CA GLY A 60 -9.25 6.51 -20.72
C GLY A 60 -8.59 7.05 -19.44
N ALA A 61 -7.26 7.14 -19.36
CA ALA A 61 -6.61 7.78 -18.23
C ALA A 61 -6.92 9.28 -18.17
N GLN A 62 -7.23 9.77 -16.98
CA GLN A 62 -7.61 11.16 -16.73
C GLN A 62 -6.50 11.94 -16.05
N ALA A 63 -5.64 11.24 -15.31
CA ALA A 63 -4.44 11.79 -14.67
C ALA A 63 -3.32 10.77 -14.63
N ARG A 64 -2.13 11.23 -14.25
CA ARG A 64 -0.94 10.41 -14.04
C ARG A 64 -0.35 10.64 -12.66
N MET A 65 -0.02 9.55 -11.98
CA MET A 65 0.76 9.54 -10.76
C MET A 65 2.25 9.40 -11.10
N ARG A 66 3.08 10.35 -10.66
CA ARG A 66 4.53 10.18 -10.61
C ARG A 66 4.97 10.22 -9.16
N MET A 67 5.59 9.15 -8.70
CA MET A 67 5.92 8.98 -7.30
C MET A 67 7.43 8.88 -7.10
N PHE A 68 7.93 9.61 -6.12
CA PHE A 68 9.33 9.62 -5.71
C PHE A 68 9.42 9.39 -4.20
N ASN A 69 10.27 8.47 -3.79
CA ASN A 69 10.60 8.25 -2.38
C ASN A 69 11.43 9.43 -1.84
N ALA A 70 11.61 9.51 -0.52
CA ALA A 70 12.39 10.57 0.11
C ALA A 70 13.88 10.58 -0.33
N ASP A 71 14.42 9.44 -0.77
CA ASP A 71 15.77 9.34 -1.33
C ASP A 71 15.88 9.81 -2.81
N GLY A 72 14.75 10.20 -3.40
CA GLY A 72 14.64 10.61 -4.80
C GLY A 72 14.47 9.46 -5.79
N SER A 73 14.49 8.21 -5.37
CA SER A 73 14.19 7.08 -6.24
C SER A 73 12.73 7.10 -6.70
N GLN A 74 12.50 6.74 -7.98
CA GLN A 74 11.14 6.70 -8.51
C GLN A 74 10.51 5.34 -8.21
N SER A 75 9.28 5.35 -7.70
CA SER A 75 8.46 4.17 -7.46
C SER A 75 7.32 4.07 -8.48
N GLU A 76 6.91 2.85 -8.79
CA GLU A 76 5.88 2.60 -9.78
C GLU A 76 4.47 2.94 -9.28
N MET A 77 4.18 2.64 -8.00
CA MET A 77 2.87 2.84 -7.39
C MET A 77 2.94 2.67 -5.87
N CYS A 78 2.07 3.40 -5.15
CA CYS A 78 1.79 3.20 -3.73
C CYS A 78 0.27 3.23 -3.52
N GLY A 79 -0.27 2.18 -2.90
CA GLY A 79 -1.71 2.08 -2.64
C GLY A 79 -2.25 3.19 -1.73
N ASN A 80 -1.46 3.64 -0.74
CA ASN A 80 -1.80 4.78 0.11
C ASN A 80 -1.74 6.10 -0.68
N GLY A 81 -0.66 6.27 -1.44
CA GLY A 81 -0.42 7.46 -2.24
C GLY A 81 -1.47 7.70 -3.32
N ILE A 82 -1.92 6.66 -4.03
CA ILE A 82 -2.90 6.82 -5.11
C ILE A 82 -4.29 7.21 -4.59
N ARG A 83 -4.68 6.77 -3.37
CA ARG A 83 -5.94 7.19 -2.76
C ARG A 83 -5.96 8.69 -2.48
N CYS A 84 -4.85 9.22 -1.94
CA CYS A 84 -4.68 10.64 -1.70
C CYS A 84 -4.61 11.44 -3.01
N LEU A 85 -3.90 10.93 -4.04
CA LEU A 85 -3.84 11.58 -5.34
C LEU A 85 -5.22 11.67 -6.00
N ALA A 86 -6.03 10.62 -5.92
CA ALA A 86 -7.39 10.62 -6.45
C ALA A 86 -8.29 11.64 -5.72
N LYS A 87 -8.15 11.75 -4.39
CA LYS A 87 -8.81 12.82 -3.62
C LYS A 87 -8.35 14.19 -4.08
N LEU A 88 -7.04 14.41 -4.20
CA LEU A 88 -6.47 15.68 -4.65
C LEU A 88 -6.99 16.08 -6.04
N ALA A 89 -7.00 15.14 -6.99
CA ALA A 89 -7.49 15.36 -8.34
C ALA A 89 -8.96 15.79 -8.36
N HIS A 90 -9.79 15.21 -7.49
CA HIS A 90 -11.19 15.60 -7.32
C HIS A 90 -11.31 16.98 -6.66
N ASP A 91 -10.63 17.20 -5.54
CA ASP A 91 -10.73 18.42 -4.74
C ASP A 91 -10.22 19.65 -5.53
N HIS A 92 -9.25 19.45 -6.45
CA HIS A 92 -8.74 20.51 -7.35
C HIS A 92 -9.52 20.61 -8.67
N GLY A 93 -10.62 19.84 -8.86
CA GLY A 93 -11.42 19.88 -10.08
C GLY A 93 -10.70 19.36 -11.34
N ARG A 94 -9.65 18.53 -11.19
CA ARG A 94 -8.94 17.91 -12.33
C ARG A 94 -9.68 16.75 -12.93
N ILE A 95 -10.42 16.01 -12.10
CA ILE A 95 -11.24 14.88 -12.49
C ILE A 95 -12.60 15.02 -11.83
N GLU A 96 -13.64 15.05 -12.65
CA GLU A 96 -15.01 15.01 -12.20
C GLU A 96 -15.50 13.58 -11.99
N GLY A 97 -16.50 13.41 -11.13
CA GLY A 97 -17.15 12.12 -10.88
C GLY A 97 -16.44 11.31 -9.80
N ARG A 98 -17.03 10.13 -9.53
CA ARG A 98 -16.63 9.26 -8.42
C ARG A 98 -15.55 8.26 -8.82
N GLN A 99 -15.56 7.82 -10.04
CA GLN A 99 -14.60 6.85 -10.58
C GLN A 99 -13.54 7.58 -11.40
N GLN A 100 -12.29 7.26 -11.15
CA GLN A 100 -11.12 7.86 -11.80
C GLN A 100 -10.23 6.76 -12.37
N VAL A 101 -9.69 6.99 -13.58
CA VAL A 101 -8.67 6.14 -14.19
C VAL A 101 -7.34 6.89 -14.16
N ILE A 102 -6.38 6.36 -13.42
CA ILE A 102 -5.08 7.01 -13.17
C ILE A 102 -3.96 6.16 -13.76
N GLU A 103 -3.13 6.80 -14.60
CA GLU A 103 -1.89 6.21 -15.10
C GLU A 103 -0.84 6.17 -13.98
N THR A 104 -0.20 5.02 -13.80
CA THR A 104 0.90 4.81 -12.86
C THR A 104 2.06 4.09 -13.55
N GLY A 105 3.21 3.98 -12.89
CA GLY A 105 4.32 3.15 -13.38
C GLY A 105 3.97 1.66 -13.52
N ALA A 106 2.99 1.19 -12.71
CA ALA A 106 2.48 -0.18 -12.75
C ALA A 106 1.33 -0.39 -13.75
N GLY A 107 0.92 0.65 -14.50
CA GLY A 107 -0.19 0.61 -15.45
C GLY A 107 -1.37 1.50 -15.07
N LEU A 108 -2.52 1.27 -15.71
CA LEU A 108 -3.75 2.00 -15.42
C LEU A 108 -4.45 1.41 -14.21
N LEU A 109 -4.82 2.25 -13.25
CA LEU A 109 -5.58 1.85 -12.08
C LEU A 109 -6.92 2.59 -12.03
N THR A 110 -7.97 1.85 -11.71
CA THR A 110 -9.29 2.42 -11.43
C THR A 110 -9.42 2.66 -9.94
N VAL A 111 -9.77 3.89 -9.58
CA VAL A 111 -9.95 4.35 -8.20
C VAL A 111 -11.38 4.86 -8.05
N ASP A 112 -12.10 4.32 -7.07
CA ASP A 112 -13.47 4.75 -6.72
C ASP A 112 -13.42 5.59 -5.44
N LEU A 113 -13.83 6.86 -5.52
CA LEU A 113 -13.85 7.76 -4.37
C LEU A 113 -14.92 7.37 -3.35
N VAL A 114 -14.58 7.44 -2.07
CA VAL A 114 -15.52 7.34 -0.96
C VAL A 114 -15.93 8.74 -0.54
N ILE A 115 -17.14 9.14 -0.90
CA ILE A 115 -17.69 10.47 -0.63
C ILE A 115 -18.68 10.37 0.53
N LYS A 116 -18.52 11.19 1.57
CA LYS A 116 -19.45 11.34 2.69
C LYS A 116 -19.77 12.81 2.89
N ARG A 117 -21.06 13.15 2.95
CA ARG A 117 -21.55 14.53 3.14
C ARG A 117 -20.90 15.53 2.17
N GLY A 118 -20.74 15.13 0.90
CA GLY A 118 -20.13 15.97 -0.14
C GLY A 118 -18.60 16.06 -0.13
N ALA A 119 -17.90 15.44 0.83
CA ALA A 119 -16.45 15.46 0.91
C ALA A 119 -15.85 14.08 0.62
N VAL A 120 -14.72 14.03 -0.09
CA VAL A 120 -13.94 12.80 -0.29
C VAL A 120 -13.21 12.48 1.01
N VAL A 121 -13.54 11.33 1.61
CA VAL A 121 -12.93 10.85 2.85
C VAL A 121 -11.95 9.69 2.65
N GLY A 122 -11.91 9.12 1.47
CA GLY A 122 -11.05 8.00 1.13
C GLY A 122 -11.31 7.51 -0.29
N ALA A 123 -10.70 6.39 -0.65
CA ALA A 123 -10.93 5.75 -1.94
C ALA A 123 -10.74 4.24 -1.87
N SER A 124 -11.34 3.55 -2.86
CA SER A 124 -11.15 2.11 -3.12
C SER A 124 -10.30 1.93 -4.37
N VAL A 125 -9.37 0.99 -4.32
CA VAL A 125 -8.46 0.65 -5.41
C VAL A 125 -8.52 -0.85 -5.69
N LEU A 126 -8.54 -1.26 -6.95
CA LEU A 126 -8.35 -2.65 -7.35
C LEU A 126 -6.85 -2.96 -7.39
N MET A 127 -6.38 -3.79 -6.47
CA MET A 127 -4.96 -4.09 -6.23
C MET A 127 -4.43 -5.25 -7.10
N GLY A 128 -5.27 -5.79 -7.98
CA GLY A 128 -4.94 -6.95 -8.80
C GLY A 128 -5.26 -8.29 -8.14
N ARG A 129 -5.01 -9.36 -8.87
CA ARG A 129 -5.22 -10.74 -8.38
C ARG A 129 -4.05 -11.18 -7.52
N PRO A 130 -4.31 -11.84 -6.38
CA PRO A 130 -3.24 -12.41 -5.57
C PRO A 130 -2.54 -13.54 -6.34
N ARG A 131 -1.23 -13.61 -6.23
CA ARG A 131 -0.42 -14.72 -6.74
C ARG A 131 -0.12 -15.67 -5.59
N LEU A 132 -0.42 -16.94 -5.77
CA LEU A 132 -0.31 -17.95 -4.72
C LEU A 132 0.70 -19.06 -5.07
N GLU A 133 1.09 -19.15 -6.34
CA GLU A 133 2.08 -20.13 -6.79
C GLU A 133 3.49 -19.74 -6.29
N PRO A 134 4.27 -20.66 -5.71
CA PRO A 134 5.60 -20.37 -5.16
C PRO A 134 6.53 -19.63 -6.13
N ALA A 135 6.53 -20.02 -7.40
CA ALA A 135 7.34 -19.37 -8.43
C ALA A 135 6.91 -17.93 -8.71
N ALA A 136 5.61 -17.62 -8.57
CA ALA A 136 5.06 -16.28 -8.77
C ALA A 136 5.23 -15.35 -7.55
N VAL A 137 5.50 -15.93 -6.36
CA VAL A 137 5.78 -15.19 -5.11
C VAL A 137 7.28 -15.15 -4.80
N PRO A 138 8.17 -15.60 -5.63
CA PRO A 138 9.54 -16.06 -5.48
C PRO A 138 9.86 -16.63 -4.07
N VAL A 139 9.19 -17.74 -3.73
CA VAL A 139 9.45 -18.48 -2.49
C VAL A 139 9.92 -19.90 -2.81
N LYS A 140 10.99 -20.35 -2.13
CA LYS A 140 11.42 -21.75 -2.16
C LYS A 140 10.53 -22.55 -1.21
N HIS A 141 9.64 -23.36 -1.76
CA HIS A 141 8.72 -24.18 -0.97
C HIS A 141 9.00 -25.67 -1.21
N PRO A 142 9.10 -26.51 -0.15
CA PRO A 142 9.48 -27.92 -0.29
C PRO A 142 8.39 -28.84 -0.87
N GLY A 143 7.18 -28.36 -1.14
CA GLY A 143 6.05 -29.17 -1.60
C GLY A 143 5.33 -28.58 -2.81
N PRO A 144 4.55 -29.39 -3.53
CA PRO A 144 3.71 -28.92 -4.62
C PRO A 144 2.49 -28.19 -4.07
N GLY A 145 2.29 -26.95 -4.51
CA GLY A 145 1.06 -26.23 -4.30
C GLY A 145 1.18 -24.90 -3.56
N PRO A 146 0.30 -23.96 -3.94
CA PRO A 146 0.42 -22.56 -3.57
C PRO A 146 -0.05 -22.22 -2.15
N ARG A 147 -0.65 -23.18 -1.43
CA ARG A 147 -1.42 -22.91 -0.21
C ARG A 147 -0.87 -23.57 1.05
N LEU A 148 0.32 -24.15 0.98
CA LEU A 148 0.91 -24.81 2.15
C LEU A 148 1.71 -23.80 2.98
N PRO A 149 1.51 -23.73 4.29
CA PRO A 149 2.31 -22.88 5.15
C PRO A 149 3.77 -23.34 5.15
N LEU A 150 4.66 -22.39 4.91
CA LEU A 150 6.09 -22.56 5.13
C LEU A 150 6.37 -22.43 6.63
N THR A 151 7.15 -23.33 7.20
CA THR A 151 7.58 -23.24 8.60
C THR A 151 9.06 -22.87 8.65
N LEU A 152 9.36 -21.71 9.21
CA LEU A 152 10.72 -21.24 9.46
C LEU A 152 11.03 -21.26 10.96
N ARG A 153 12.29 -21.53 11.29
CA ARG A 153 12.84 -21.40 12.65
C ARG A 153 13.91 -20.34 12.62
N VAL A 154 13.59 -19.15 13.12
CA VAL A 154 14.45 -17.97 13.08
C VAL A 154 14.49 -17.28 14.44
N GLY A 155 15.67 -16.90 14.92
CA GLY A 155 15.83 -16.20 16.19
C GLY A 155 15.18 -16.88 17.40
N GLY A 156 15.13 -18.21 17.44
CA GLY A 156 14.44 -18.98 18.48
C GLY A 156 12.91 -19.06 18.32
N HIS A 157 12.34 -18.42 17.31
CA HIS A 157 10.91 -18.44 17.02
C HIS A 157 10.56 -19.45 15.92
N THR A 158 9.39 -20.08 16.04
CA THR A 158 8.82 -20.93 14.99
C THR A 158 7.69 -20.17 14.30
N CYS A 159 7.92 -19.75 13.06
CA CYS A 159 6.99 -18.97 12.26
C CYS A 159 6.32 -19.84 11.20
N LYS A 160 4.99 -19.92 11.24
CA LYS A 160 4.18 -20.56 10.18
C LYS A 160 3.70 -19.47 9.24
N LEU A 161 4.22 -19.44 8.02
CA LEU A 161 4.03 -18.37 7.05
C LEU A 161 3.20 -18.85 5.87
N LEU A 162 2.30 -17.99 5.39
CA LEU A 162 1.69 -18.17 4.07
C LEU A 162 2.24 -17.11 3.12
N ALA A 163 2.84 -17.56 2.01
CA ALA A 163 3.37 -16.65 0.99
C ALA A 163 2.27 -16.20 0.04
N VAL A 164 2.13 -14.88 -0.16
CA VAL A 164 1.14 -14.26 -1.06
C VAL A 164 1.81 -13.16 -1.86
N GLY A 165 1.64 -13.16 -3.18
CA GLY A 165 2.11 -12.07 -4.05
C GLY A 165 1.00 -11.07 -4.35
N MET A 166 1.26 -9.79 -4.10
CA MET A 166 0.38 -8.67 -4.46
C MET A 166 1.11 -7.67 -5.38
N GLY A 167 1.89 -8.21 -6.35
CA GLY A 167 2.85 -7.44 -7.14
C GLY A 167 4.26 -7.49 -6.55
N ASN A 168 4.37 -7.53 -5.25
CA ASN A 168 5.54 -7.78 -4.43
C ASN A 168 5.29 -9.00 -3.51
N PRO A 169 6.34 -9.66 -2.97
CA PRO A 169 6.19 -10.82 -2.11
C PRO A 169 5.83 -10.45 -0.66
N HIS A 170 4.93 -11.23 -0.06
CA HIS A 170 4.49 -11.11 1.32
C HIS A 170 4.52 -12.48 2.01
N ALA A 171 4.99 -12.51 3.25
CA ALA A 171 4.97 -13.65 4.14
C ALA A 171 4.09 -13.35 5.35
N VAL A 172 2.87 -13.92 5.38
CA VAL A 172 1.89 -13.66 6.45
C VAL A 172 2.06 -14.67 7.56
N CYS A 173 2.38 -14.20 8.76
CA CYS A 173 2.56 -14.97 9.99
C CYS A 173 1.43 -14.65 10.98
N PHE A 174 0.61 -15.64 11.33
CA PHE A 174 -0.37 -15.46 12.39
C PHE A 174 0.28 -15.71 13.74
N VAL A 175 0.26 -14.69 14.61
CA VAL A 175 0.81 -14.68 15.97
C VAL A 175 -0.32 -14.39 16.99
N ASP A 176 -0.06 -14.64 18.26
CA ASP A 176 -1.07 -14.40 19.30
C ASP A 176 -1.32 -12.90 19.52
N ASP A 177 -0.27 -12.10 19.58
CA ASP A 177 -0.34 -10.65 19.77
C ASP A 177 0.76 -9.93 19.00
N PRO A 178 0.46 -9.27 17.87
CA PRO A 178 1.45 -8.53 17.10
C PRO A 178 2.03 -7.33 17.85
N ASP A 179 1.29 -6.72 18.78
CA ASP A 179 1.73 -5.52 19.48
C ASP A 179 2.88 -5.79 20.45
N HIS A 180 2.94 -7.01 21.00
CA HIS A 180 4.03 -7.49 21.85
C HIS A 180 5.02 -8.43 21.14
N TYR A 181 4.80 -8.71 19.84
CA TYR A 181 5.70 -9.58 19.06
C TYR A 181 6.96 -8.81 18.66
N PRO A 182 8.16 -9.44 18.71
CA PRO A 182 9.44 -8.77 18.40
C PRO A 182 9.64 -8.60 16.88
N VAL A 183 8.80 -7.77 16.24
CA VAL A 183 8.74 -7.55 14.78
C VAL A 183 10.09 -7.09 14.25
N THR A 184 10.79 -6.18 14.96
CA THR A 184 12.07 -5.62 14.55
C THR A 184 13.26 -6.58 14.69
N GLU A 185 13.08 -7.69 15.43
CA GLU A 185 14.08 -8.75 15.59
C GLU A 185 13.83 -9.89 14.61
N VAL A 186 12.56 -10.34 14.49
CA VAL A 186 12.18 -11.51 13.69
C VAL A 186 11.95 -11.14 12.23
N GLY A 187 11.43 -9.94 11.95
CA GLY A 187 11.15 -9.47 10.60
C GLY A 187 12.35 -9.53 9.65
N PRO A 188 13.51 -8.93 10.02
CA PRO A 188 14.71 -8.97 9.18
C PRO A 188 15.25 -10.40 8.97
N LEU A 189 15.09 -11.29 9.97
CA LEU A 189 15.53 -12.69 9.82
C LEU A 189 14.69 -13.45 8.79
N ILE A 190 13.37 -13.20 8.77
CA ILE A 190 12.47 -13.79 7.74
C ILE A 190 12.71 -13.13 6.38
N GLU A 191 12.85 -11.79 6.32
CA GLU A 191 13.12 -11.07 5.07
C GLU A 191 14.30 -11.64 4.31
N HIS A 192 15.39 -11.98 5.04
CA HIS A 192 16.66 -12.45 4.48
C HIS A 192 16.81 -13.97 4.47
N ASP A 193 15.80 -14.72 4.89
CA ASP A 193 15.84 -16.20 4.88
C ASP A 193 15.99 -16.72 3.44
N GLU A 194 16.72 -17.83 3.28
CA GLU A 194 16.97 -18.48 1.99
C GLU A 194 15.70 -18.95 1.27
N ALA A 195 14.60 -19.12 2.01
CA ALA A 195 13.28 -19.41 1.46
C ALA A 195 12.76 -18.26 0.58
N PHE A 196 13.24 -17.02 0.77
CA PHE A 196 12.84 -15.85 0.02
C PHE A 196 13.99 -15.23 -0.78
N PRO A 197 14.38 -15.82 -1.94
CA PRO A 197 15.58 -15.43 -2.70
C PRO A 197 15.53 -13.98 -3.23
N ARG A 198 14.36 -13.35 -3.25
CA ARG A 198 14.14 -11.94 -3.60
C ARG A 198 13.73 -11.10 -2.40
N ARG A 199 13.96 -11.60 -1.18
CA ARG A 199 13.43 -11.05 0.06
C ARG A 199 11.91 -10.95 0.06
N THR A 200 11.31 -10.62 1.19
CA THR A 200 9.86 -10.52 1.36
C THR A 200 9.48 -9.44 2.37
N ASN A 201 8.28 -8.89 2.25
CA ASN A 201 7.63 -8.21 3.36
C ASN A 201 7.08 -9.27 4.32
N VAL A 202 7.00 -8.96 5.59
CA VAL A 202 6.50 -9.89 6.63
C VAL A 202 5.37 -9.21 7.40
N GLU A 203 4.22 -9.85 7.41
CA GLU A 203 3.04 -9.40 8.14
C GLU A 203 2.83 -10.28 9.38
N PHE A 204 2.89 -9.67 10.57
CA PHE A 204 2.55 -10.32 11.84
C PHE A 204 1.12 -9.96 12.20
N VAL A 205 0.24 -10.97 12.33
CA VAL A 205 -1.20 -10.77 12.33
C VAL A 205 -1.89 -11.56 13.44
N CYS A 206 -2.83 -10.95 14.13
CA CYS A 206 -3.82 -11.67 14.93
C CYS A 206 -5.25 -11.26 14.57
N ARG A 207 -6.23 -12.12 14.95
CA ARG A 207 -7.64 -11.80 14.84
C ARG A 207 -8.12 -11.13 16.12
N LEU A 208 -8.80 -9.99 15.96
CA LEU A 208 -9.51 -9.30 17.01
C LEU A 208 -11.02 -9.60 16.97
N ALA A 209 -11.78 -9.04 17.90
CA ALA A 209 -13.24 -9.06 17.88
C ALA A 209 -13.77 -8.35 16.62
N ASP A 210 -14.90 -8.81 16.12
CA ASP A 210 -15.56 -8.24 14.96
C ASP A 210 -16.07 -6.82 15.24
N GLU A 211 -15.95 -5.96 14.24
CA GLU A 211 -16.48 -4.62 14.30
C GLU A 211 -17.38 -4.34 13.10
N LYS A 212 -18.56 -3.77 13.36
CA LYS A 212 -19.54 -3.42 12.30
C LYS A 212 -19.90 -4.60 11.39
N GLY A 213 -19.90 -5.82 11.96
CA GLY A 213 -20.22 -7.06 11.24
C GLY A 213 -19.10 -7.57 10.33
N LEU A 214 -17.88 -7.08 10.49
CA LEU A 214 -16.69 -7.53 9.74
C LEU A 214 -15.62 -8.06 10.69
N PRO A 215 -14.90 -9.13 10.31
CA PRO A 215 -13.68 -9.55 10.98
C PRO A 215 -12.66 -8.41 11.05
N VAL A 216 -11.96 -8.32 12.18
CA VAL A 216 -10.85 -7.37 12.35
C VAL A 216 -9.55 -8.14 12.50
N LEU A 217 -8.55 -7.77 11.71
CA LEU A 217 -7.19 -8.33 11.76
C LEU A 217 -6.23 -7.22 12.19
N ARG A 218 -5.57 -7.37 13.36
CA ARG A 218 -4.48 -6.49 13.78
C ARG A 218 -3.22 -6.92 13.07
N GLN A 219 -2.51 -5.98 12.43
CA GLN A 219 -1.31 -6.25 11.65
C GLN A 219 -0.20 -5.26 11.99
N ARG A 220 1.02 -5.77 12.16
CA ARG A 220 2.27 -5.02 12.08
C ARG A 220 3.09 -5.58 10.93
N THR A 221 3.81 -4.70 10.21
CA THR A 221 4.52 -5.08 8.99
C THR A 221 5.98 -4.69 9.06
N TRP A 222 6.85 -5.65 8.74
CA TRP A 222 8.23 -5.42 8.36
C TRP A 222 8.32 -5.36 6.83
N GLU A 223 8.56 -4.18 6.28
CA GLU A 223 8.65 -4.01 4.82
C GLU A 223 10.06 -4.27 4.31
N ARG A 224 10.15 -4.98 3.21
CA ARG A 224 11.37 -5.32 2.51
C ARG A 224 12.21 -4.08 2.19
N GLY A 225 13.39 -3.97 2.80
CA GLY A 225 14.33 -2.87 2.60
C GLY A 225 13.98 -1.57 3.32
N SER A 226 12.85 -1.50 4.03
CA SER A 226 12.41 -0.27 4.73
C SER A 226 12.29 -0.46 6.25
N GLY A 227 12.17 -1.70 6.73
CA GLY A 227 11.95 -1.97 8.14
C GLY A 227 10.48 -1.93 8.54
N GLU A 228 10.19 -1.73 9.83
CA GLU A 228 8.83 -1.62 10.31
C GLU A 228 8.19 -0.30 9.88
N THR A 229 7.00 -0.37 9.28
CA THR A 229 6.24 0.79 8.79
C THR A 229 4.86 0.87 9.43
N LEU A 230 4.26 2.07 9.38
CA LEU A 230 2.93 2.30 9.96
C LEU A 230 1.80 1.67 9.14
N ALA A 231 2.01 1.45 7.83
CA ALA A 231 0.97 0.90 6.94
C ALA A 231 1.55 0.35 5.65
N CYS A 232 1.24 -0.91 5.36
CA CYS A 232 1.51 -1.57 4.08
C CYS A 232 0.21 -2.01 3.42
N GLY A 233 -0.19 -1.33 2.33
CA GLY A 233 -1.46 -1.62 1.64
C GLY A 233 -1.47 -2.99 0.95
N THR A 234 -0.39 -3.36 0.26
CA THR A 234 -0.22 -4.69 -0.37
C THR A 234 -0.13 -5.79 0.68
N GLY A 235 0.54 -5.53 1.81
CA GLY A 235 0.59 -6.43 2.96
C GLY A 235 -0.79 -6.68 3.56
N SER A 236 -1.63 -5.65 3.67
CA SER A 236 -3.01 -5.81 4.14
C SER A 236 -3.85 -6.66 3.20
N CYS A 237 -3.66 -6.52 1.89
CA CYS A 237 -4.30 -7.39 0.90
C CYS A 237 -3.85 -8.85 1.05
N ALA A 238 -2.53 -9.07 1.19
CA ALA A 238 -1.96 -10.40 1.41
C ALA A 238 -2.49 -11.04 2.71
N THR A 239 -2.61 -10.25 3.78
CA THR A 239 -3.15 -10.68 5.08
C THR A 239 -4.58 -11.20 4.97
N VAL A 240 -5.49 -10.47 4.30
CA VAL A 240 -6.88 -10.94 4.16
C VAL A 240 -6.96 -12.17 3.25
N VAL A 241 -6.19 -12.21 2.16
CA VAL A 241 -6.09 -13.42 1.32
C VAL A 241 -5.62 -14.62 2.15
N ALA A 242 -4.55 -14.46 2.94
CA ALA A 242 -4.04 -15.52 3.81
C ALA A 242 -5.07 -15.95 4.87
N ALA A 243 -5.78 -14.99 5.49
CA ALA A 243 -6.80 -15.26 6.50
C ALA A 243 -7.97 -16.07 5.93
N ILE A 244 -8.41 -15.77 4.71
CA ILE A 244 -9.45 -16.52 3.98
C ILE A 244 -8.97 -17.93 3.68
N LEU A 245 -7.77 -18.08 3.09
CA LEU A 245 -7.22 -19.38 2.69
C LEU A 245 -6.96 -20.30 3.89
N THR A 246 -6.60 -19.74 5.04
CA THR A 246 -6.33 -20.50 6.28
C THR A 246 -7.56 -20.60 7.18
N LYS A 247 -8.73 -20.13 6.73
CA LYS A 247 -10.01 -20.14 7.47
C LYS A 247 -9.92 -19.44 8.85
N LYS A 248 -9.09 -18.39 8.94
CA LYS A 248 -8.99 -17.54 10.14
C LYS A 248 -10.14 -16.54 10.25
N ILE A 249 -10.79 -16.26 9.13
CA ILE A 249 -11.99 -15.43 9.05
C ILE A 249 -13.08 -16.16 8.26
N GLU A 250 -14.32 -15.86 8.57
CA GLU A 250 -15.47 -16.21 7.73
C GLU A 250 -15.75 -15.08 6.75
N GLY A 251 -16.29 -15.44 5.58
CA GLY A 251 -16.55 -14.48 4.52
C GLY A 251 -15.31 -14.09 3.71
N ARG A 252 -15.43 -13.01 2.94
CA ARG A 252 -14.45 -12.61 1.91
C ARG A 252 -13.96 -11.18 2.10
N GLU A 253 -14.18 -10.59 3.27
CA GLU A 253 -13.86 -9.21 3.57
C GLU A 253 -13.47 -9.06 5.05
N ALA A 254 -12.53 -8.16 5.33
CA ALA A 254 -12.11 -7.84 6.70
C ALA A 254 -11.62 -6.39 6.80
N ILE A 255 -11.62 -5.89 8.03
CA ILE A 255 -10.88 -4.69 8.41
C ILE A 255 -9.47 -5.12 8.82
N VAL A 256 -8.45 -4.51 8.23
CA VAL A 256 -7.05 -4.66 8.67
C VAL A 256 -6.67 -3.42 9.45
N ARG A 257 -6.42 -3.60 10.74
CA ARG A 257 -5.99 -2.56 11.67
C ARG A 257 -4.48 -2.48 11.71
N LEU A 258 -3.95 -1.43 11.11
CA LEU A 258 -2.53 -1.10 11.07
C LEU A 258 -2.19 -0.10 12.18
N SER A 259 -0.91 0.13 12.43
CA SER A 259 -0.46 1.17 13.37
C SER A 259 -0.86 2.58 12.92
N GLY A 260 -0.93 2.80 11.60
CA GLY A 260 -1.31 4.09 11.00
C GLY A 260 -2.79 4.26 10.69
N GLY A 261 -3.64 3.23 10.86
CA GLY A 261 -5.08 3.30 10.60
C GLY A 261 -5.67 2.04 9.97
N ASP A 262 -6.96 2.05 9.72
CA ASP A 262 -7.71 0.89 9.25
C ASP A 262 -7.85 0.89 7.71
N LEU A 263 -7.68 -0.28 7.11
CA LEU A 263 -8.01 -0.58 5.72
C LEU A 263 -9.11 -1.64 5.67
N ARG A 264 -10.08 -1.46 4.80
CA ARG A 264 -11.09 -2.47 4.48
C ARG A 264 -10.67 -3.20 3.22
N ILE A 265 -10.48 -4.50 3.31
CA ILE A 265 -9.98 -5.34 2.23
C ILE A 265 -11.03 -6.38 1.89
N ALA A 266 -11.37 -6.50 0.61
CA ALA A 266 -12.29 -7.51 0.09
C ALA A 266 -11.64 -8.31 -1.03
N TRP A 267 -11.74 -9.64 -0.97
CA TRP A 267 -11.35 -10.56 -2.03
C TRP A 267 -12.56 -11.42 -2.43
N PRO A 268 -13.43 -10.92 -3.34
CA PRO A 268 -14.78 -11.49 -3.57
C PRO A 268 -14.77 -12.94 -4.05
N ALA A 269 -13.80 -13.32 -4.89
CA ALA A 269 -13.61 -14.68 -5.37
C ALA A 269 -12.13 -14.93 -5.70
N ASP A 270 -11.73 -16.22 -5.78
CA ASP A 270 -10.34 -16.64 -5.95
C ASP A 270 -9.72 -16.16 -7.29
N ASP A 271 -10.54 -15.93 -8.30
CA ASP A 271 -10.14 -15.46 -9.62
C ASP A 271 -10.28 -13.94 -9.81
N GLN A 272 -10.70 -13.20 -8.78
CA GLN A 272 -10.93 -11.76 -8.84
C GLN A 272 -9.81 -10.94 -8.19
N SER A 273 -9.80 -9.65 -8.51
CA SER A 273 -8.90 -8.69 -7.90
C SER A 273 -9.27 -8.40 -6.46
N VAL A 274 -8.27 -8.23 -5.61
CA VAL A 274 -8.45 -7.72 -4.25
C VAL A 274 -8.80 -6.24 -4.32
N ARG A 275 -9.85 -5.84 -3.60
CA ARG A 275 -10.25 -4.43 -3.43
C ARG A 275 -9.74 -3.92 -2.08
N MET A 276 -9.00 -2.83 -2.10
CA MET A 276 -8.54 -2.13 -0.91
C MET A 276 -9.25 -0.78 -0.79
N THR A 277 -9.92 -0.54 0.31
CA THR A 277 -10.56 0.73 0.64
C THR A 277 -9.91 1.33 1.88
N GLY A 278 -9.56 2.59 1.84
CA GLY A 278 -8.91 3.26 2.97
C GLY A 278 -9.05 4.78 2.95
N PRO A 279 -8.63 5.44 4.02
CA PRO A 279 -8.69 6.90 4.13
C PRO A 279 -7.74 7.59 3.15
N ALA A 280 -8.09 8.83 2.83
CA ALA A 280 -7.24 9.81 2.17
C ALA A 280 -7.42 11.15 2.90
N VAL A 281 -6.41 11.59 3.61
CA VAL A 281 -6.50 12.73 4.52
C VAL A 281 -5.59 13.85 4.07
N THR A 282 -6.14 15.03 3.88
CA THR A 282 -5.36 16.27 3.73
C THR A 282 -4.97 16.76 5.12
N VAL A 283 -3.67 16.99 5.33
CA VAL A 283 -3.15 17.50 6.61
C VAL A 283 -3.09 19.03 6.58
N PHE A 284 -2.40 19.58 5.57
CA PHE A 284 -2.30 21.01 5.33
C PHE A 284 -1.89 21.30 3.88
N THR A 285 -2.02 22.54 3.48
CA THR A 285 -1.51 23.10 2.22
C THR A 285 -0.50 24.19 2.51
N GLY A 286 0.40 24.46 1.59
CA GLY A 286 1.40 25.50 1.75
C GLY A 286 2.10 25.87 0.46
N THR A 287 3.02 26.81 0.57
CA THR A 287 3.97 27.19 -0.48
C THR A 287 5.37 26.86 -0.02
N TRP A 288 6.18 26.30 -0.89
CA TRP A 288 7.57 25.97 -0.65
C TRP A 288 8.45 26.67 -1.69
N ASP A 289 9.45 27.42 -1.21
CA ASP A 289 10.43 28.08 -2.06
C ASP A 289 11.55 27.08 -2.37
N ALA A 290 11.67 26.67 -3.65
CA ALA A 290 12.54 25.60 -4.11
C ALA A 290 13.97 26.05 -4.41
#